data_3c01af7588937acb4abdadd18614a374
#
_entry.id   3c01af7588937acb4abdadd18614a374
#
_cell.length_a   1.000
_cell.length_b   1.000
_cell.length_c   1.000
_cell.angle_alpha   90.00
_cell.angle_beta   90.00
_cell.angle_gamma   90.00
#
_symmetry.space_group_name_H-M   'P 1'
#
loop_
_entity.id
_entity.type
_entity.pdbx_description
1 polymer ?
#
loop_
_entity_poly.entity_id
_entity_poly.type
_entity_poly.pdbx_seq_one_letter_code
_entity_poly.pdbx_strand_id
1 'polypeptide(L)'
;MLIFFFIFFFLSFFIYFYFTNELFMYSYLQFFLNSQFFYYFIVSEVFFFGGVFWSLFWIIFSYDSCFFLSLSLISPFGLALFNTFLLLASSSFGCLFHVNYLNNIHDINLIFCILLGLLFLFNQFIEFNFCFYTISDFSFCSIFFFGTGFHGFHVFVGLVFLIFCFYSIFYVKYYFIFFINCSLLYWHFVDVIWLFLFNLVYIFIFFLYN
;
A
#
# COMPACT_ATOMS: atom_id res chain seq x y z
N MET A 1 -16.87 1.73 -16.12
CA MET A 1 -17.69 1.83 -14.92
C MET A 1 -16.84 1.90 -13.64
N LEU A 2 -15.91 0.98 -13.38
CA LEU A 2 -14.99 1.01 -12.22
C LEU A 2 -14.15 2.29 -12.13
N ILE A 3 -13.58 2.77 -13.23
CA ILE A 3 -12.76 3.99 -13.28
C ILE A 3 -13.57 5.23 -12.85
N PHE A 4 -14.83 5.34 -13.28
CA PHE A 4 -15.73 6.41 -12.86
C PHE A 4 -16.06 6.35 -11.37
N PHE A 5 -16.20 5.14 -10.82
CA PHE A 5 -16.43 4.95 -9.39
C PHE A 5 -15.22 5.37 -8.56
N PHE A 6 -14.00 5.06 -9.01
CA PHE A 6 -12.76 5.47 -8.36
C PHE A 6 -12.55 7.00 -8.44
N ILE A 7 -12.80 7.60 -9.61
CA ILE A 7 -12.69 9.06 -9.76
C ILE A 7 -13.72 9.77 -8.87
N PHE A 8 -14.95 9.27 -8.81
CA PHE A 8 -16.01 9.84 -7.96
C PHE A 8 -15.68 9.67 -6.47
N PHE A 9 -15.14 8.52 -6.07
CA PHE A 9 -14.70 8.25 -4.70
C PHE A 9 -13.53 9.16 -4.30
N PHE A 10 -12.52 9.32 -5.18
CA PHE A 10 -11.41 10.26 -4.94
C PHE A 10 -11.90 11.71 -4.89
N LEU A 11 -12.78 12.11 -5.77
CA LEU A 11 -13.33 13.46 -5.79
C LEU A 11 -14.15 13.74 -4.52
N SER A 12 -14.99 12.79 -4.09
CA SER A 12 -15.76 12.91 -2.85
C SER A 12 -14.87 12.94 -1.61
N PHE A 13 -13.77 12.17 -1.61
CA PHE A 13 -12.77 12.21 -0.54
C PHE A 13 -12.03 13.56 -0.49
N PHE A 14 -11.64 14.13 -1.63
CA PHE A 14 -11.03 15.46 -1.70
C PHE A 14 -12.00 16.57 -1.30
N ILE A 15 -13.25 16.51 -1.76
CA ILE A 15 -14.29 17.48 -1.39
C ILE A 15 -14.59 17.38 0.11
N TYR A 16 -14.70 16.17 0.66
CA TYR A 16 -14.90 15.95 2.09
C TYR A 16 -13.71 16.47 2.90
N PHE A 17 -12.49 16.20 2.46
CA PHE A 17 -11.26 16.66 3.10
C PHE A 17 -11.13 18.20 3.06
N TYR A 18 -11.53 18.84 1.95
CA TYR A 18 -11.57 20.30 1.83
C TYR A 18 -12.64 20.90 2.77
N PHE A 19 -13.85 20.32 2.78
CA PHE A 19 -14.93 20.75 3.67
C PHE A 19 -14.59 20.57 5.15
N THR A 20 -13.93 19.46 5.50
CA THR A 20 -13.52 19.23 6.90
C THR A 20 -12.41 20.17 7.33
N ASN A 21 -11.51 20.60 6.46
CA ASN A 21 -10.49 21.60 6.81
C ASN A 21 -11.08 22.97 7.16
N GLU A 22 -12.12 23.41 6.46
CA GLU A 22 -12.81 24.65 6.82
C GLU A 22 -13.59 24.55 8.14
N LEU A 23 -14.18 23.39 8.41
CA LEU A 23 -14.88 23.14 9.68
C LEU A 23 -13.91 22.82 10.84
N PHE A 24 -12.65 22.48 10.56
CA PHE A 24 -11.65 22.04 11.53
C PHE A 24 -11.19 23.12 12.51
N MET A 25 -11.45 24.37 12.19
CA MET A 25 -11.11 25.52 13.06
C MET A 25 -11.87 25.52 14.40
N TYR A 26 -12.86 24.64 14.62
CA TYR A 26 -13.81 24.85 15.70
C TYR A 26 -14.05 23.74 16.73
N SER A 27 -13.55 22.50 16.62
CA SER A 27 -13.79 21.53 17.73
C SER A 27 -12.93 20.25 17.76
N TYR A 28 -12.51 19.82 18.95
CA TYR A 28 -11.94 18.52 19.29
C TYR A 28 -12.81 17.33 18.84
N LEU A 29 -14.13 17.51 18.83
CA LEU A 29 -15.09 16.50 18.39
C LEU A 29 -14.89 16.12 16.93
N GLN A 30 -14.58 17.08 16.09
CA GLN A 30 -14.37 16.88 14.66
C GLN A 30 -13.07 16.13 14.36
N PHE A 31 -12.02 16.36 15.15
CA PHE A 31 -10.79 15.56 15.08
C PHE A 31 -11.06 14.08 15.36
N PHE A 32 -11.85 13.76 16.37
CA PHE A 32 -12.22 12.40 16.73
C PHE A 32 -13.06 11.72 15.64
N LEU A 33 -14.06 12.41 15.09
CA LEU A 33 -14.90 11.90 14.00
C LEU A 33 -14.08 11.64 12.72
N ASN A 34 -13.14 12.52 12.40
CA ASN A 34 -12.29 12.34 11.23
C ASN A 34 -11.33 11.17 11.36
N SER A 35 -10.76 10.93 12.55
CA SER A 35 -9.93 9.76 12.81
C SER A 35 -10.72 8.46 12.67
N GLN A 36 -11.92 8.38 13.20
CA GLN A 36 -12.80 7.22 13.05
C GLN A 36 -13.15 6.97 11.58
N PHE A 37 -13.48 8.01 10.82
CA PHE A 37 -13.77 7.87 9.40
C PHE A 37 -12.58 7.27 8.62
N PHE A 38 -11.37 7.73 8.91
CA PHE A 38 -10.16 7.19 8.28
C PHE A 38 -9.89 5.72 8.66
N TYR A 39 -10.16 5.34 9.90
CA TYR A 39 -10.10 3.92 10.30
C TYR A 39 -11.10 3.05 9.55
N TYR A 40 -12.36 3.49 9.39
CA TYR A 40 -13.35 2.76 8.60
C TYR A 40 -12.93 2.65 7.13
N PHE A 41 -12.31 3.68 6.57
CA PHE A 41 -11.73 3.63 5.25
C PHE A 41 -10.67 2.52 5.13
N ILE A 42 -9.69 2.47 6.04
CA ILE A 42 -8.67 1.41 6.04
C ILE A 42 -9.31 0.03 6.22
N VAL A 43 -10.30 -0.11 7.10
CA VAL A 43 -11.01 -1.39 7.29
C VAL A 43 -11.69 -1.83 6.00
N SER A 44 -12.31 -0.93 5.24
CA SER A 44 -12.90 -1.26 3.94
C SER A 44 -11.87 -1.76 2.93
N GLU A 45 -10.67 -1.17 2.90
CA GLU A 45 -9.56 -1.61 2.04
C GLU A 45 -9.02 -2.99 2.47
N VAL A 46 -8.95 -3.27 3.78
CA VAL A 46 -8.59 -4.60 4.30
C VAL A 46 -9.58 -5.65 3.80
N PHE A 47 -10.89 -5.38 3.84
CA PHE A 47 -11.90 -6.32 3.32
C PHE A 47 -11.77 -6.53 1.80
N PHE A 48 -11.44 -5.48 1.06
CA PHE A 48 -11.21 -5.60 -0.37
C PHE A 48 -10.03 -6.53 -0.68
N PHE A 49 -8.88 -6.32 -0.04
CA PHE A 49 -7.72 -7.23 -0.16
C PHE A 49 -8.04 -8.63 0.37
N GLY A 50 -8.85 -8.76 1.42
CA GLY A 50 -9.34 -10.03 1.91
C GLY A 50 -10.09 -10.83 0.84
N GLY A 51 -10.89 -10.18 0.00
CA GLY A 51 -11.52 -10.78 -1.17
C GLY A 51 -10.52 -11.28 -2.23
N VAL A 52 -9.45 -10.50 -2.48
CA VAL A 52 -8.36 -10.91 -3.37
C VAL A 52 -7.62 -12.13 -2.81
N PHE A 53 -7.30 -12.15 -1.52
CA PHE A 53 -6.64 -13.29 -0.88
C PHE A 53 -7.53 -14.53 -0.87
N TRP A 54 -8.84 -14.37 -0.64
CA TRP A 54 -9.78 -15.47 -0.72
C TRP A 54 -9.82 -16.09 -2.11
N SER A 55 -9.84 -15.26 -3.16
CA SER A 55 -9.83 -15.75 -4.54
C SER A 55 -8.51 -16.45 -4.92
N LEU A 56 -7.36 -15.98 -4.38
CA LEU A 56 -6.08 -16.68 -4.51
C LEU A 56 -6.12 -18.07 -3.86
N PHE A 57 -6.60 -18.17 -2.61
CA PHE A 57 -6.75 -19.44 -1.93
C PHE A 57 -7.66 -20.41 -2.71
N TRP A 58 -8.79 -19.91 -3.18
CA TRP A 58 -9.72 -20.72 -3.96
C TRP A 58 -9.05 -21.32 -5.20
N ILE A 59 -8.27 -20.55 -5.93
CA ILE A 59 -7.56 -21.04 -7.12
C ILE A 59 -6.49 -22.04 -6.74
N ILE A 60 -5.69 -21.76 -5.71
CA ILE A 60 -4.61 -22.66 -5.26
C ILE A 60 -5.17 -24.02 -4.87
N PHE A 61 -6.31 -24.08 -4.19
CA PHE A 61 -6.89 -25.35 -3.73
C PHE A 61 -7.81 -26.06 -4.74
N SER A 62 -8.26 -25.35 -5.80
CA SER A 62 -9.19 -25.90 -6.80
C SER A 62 -8.53 -26.51 -8.02
N TYR A 63 -7.25 -26.23 -8.29
CA TYR A 63 -6.57 -26.68 -9.49
C TYR A 63 -5.69 -27.89 -9.26
N ASP A 64 -5.73 -28.85 -10.22
CA ASP A 64 -4.85 -30.01 -10.26
C ASP A 64 -3.37 -29.61 -10.46
N SER A 65 -2.47 -30.43 -9.92
CA SER A 65 -1.02 -30.24 -9.87
C SER A 65 -0.32 -29.94 -11.21
N CYS A 66 -0.93 -30.31 -12.34
CA CYS A 66 -0.36 -30.05 -13.68
C CYS A 66 -0.30 -28.59 -14.09
N PHE A 67 -1.16 -27.76 -13.53
CA PHE A 67 -1.23 -26.32 -13.81
C PHE A 67 -0.05 -25.54 -13.22
N PHE A 68 0.52 -26.04 -12.13
CA PHE A 68 1.55 -25.36 -11.35
C PHE A 68 2.98 -25.64 -11.81
N LEU A 69 3.21 -26.60 -12.69
CA LEU A 69 4.53 -26.85 -13.28
C LEU A 69 5.07 -25.65 -14.08
N SER A 70 4.19 -24.79 -14.59
CA SER A 70 4.57 -23.52 -15.26
C SER A 70 4.82 -22.37 -14.29
N LEU A 71 4.34 -22.46 -13.06
CA LEU A 71 4.48 -21.43 -12.03
C LEU A 71 5.76 -21.54 -11.18
N SER A 72 6.51 -22.64 -11.29
CA SER A 72 7.83 -22.80 -10.64
C SER A 72 8.87 -21.74 -11.06
N LEU A 73 8.50 -20.84 -11.97
CA LEU A 73 9.32 -19.73 -12.47
C LEU A 73 9.33 -18.48 -11.57
N ILE A 74 8.44 -18.39 -10.56
CA ILE A 74 8.44 -17.26 -9.63
C ILE A 74 9.40 -17.58 -8.47
N SER A 75 10.63 -17.14 -8.58
CA SER A 75 11.57 -17.28 -7.47
C SER A 75 11.28 -16.23 -6.39
N PRO A 76 10.98 -16.65 -5.14
CA PRO A 76 10.82 -15.70 -4.03
C PRO A 76 12.15 -15.01 -3.68
N PHE A 77 13.28 -15.66 -3.98
CA PHE A 77 14.63 -15.21 -3.65
C PHE A 77 15.24 -14.27 -4.71
N GLY A 78 14.56 -13.21 -5.05
CA GLY A 78 15.03 -12.28 -6.06
C GLY A 78 14.54 -10.86 -5.79
N LEU A 79 14.02 -10.22 -6.82
CA LEU A 79 13.46 -8.86 -6.73
C LEU A 79 12.35 -8.77 -5.69
N ALA A 80 11.50 -9.80 -5.56
CA ALA A 80 10.40 -9.82 -4.60
C ALA A 80 10.90 -9.73 -3.14
N LEU A 81 11.94 -10.53 -2.78
CA LEU A 81 12.55 -10.45 -1.45
C LEU A 81 13.23 -9.09 -1.22
N PHE A 82 13.92 -8.57 -2.22
CA PHE A 82 14.53 -7.24 -2.12
C PHE A 82 13.47 -6.15 -1.91
N ASN A 83 12.33 -6.24 -2.59
CA ASN A 83 11.19 -5.35 -2.41
C ASN A 83 10.61 -5.41 -0.99
N THR A 84 10.58 -6.58 -0.35
CA THR A 84 10.14 -6.69 1.05
C THR A 84 11.08 -5.93 1.99
N PHE A 85 12.38 -6.03 1.79
CA PHE A 85 13.35 -5.27 2.58
C PHE A 85 13.23 -3.76 2.37
N LEU A 86 12.99 -3.31 1.14
CA LEU A 86 12.79 -1.88 0.85
C LEU A 86 11.57 -1.32 1.60
N LEU A 87 10.44 -2.02 1.59
CA LEU A 87 9.24 -1.57 2.29
C LEU A 87 9.42 -1.61 3.81
N LEU A 88 9.98 -2.69 4.38
CA LEU A 88 10.26 -2.77 5.81
C LEU A 88 11.22 -1.67 6.27
N ALA A 89 12.26 -1.37 5.48
CA ALA A 89 13.16 -0.26 5.76
C ALA A 89 12.42 1.09 5.69
N SER A 90 11.57 1.29 4.68
CA SER A 90 10.78 2.53 4.55
C SER A 90 9.85 2.73 5.72
N SER A 91 9.19 1.66 6.21
CA SER A 91 8.29 1.74 7.35
C SER A 91 9.04 2.06 8.65
N SER A 92 10.24 1.52 8.84
CA SER A 92 11.09 1.87 9.98
C SER A 92 11.50 3.35 9.98
N PHE A 93 11.86 3.91 8.82
CA PHE A 93 12.11 5.35 8.69
C PHE A 93 10.85 6.19 8.93
N GLY A 94 9.67 5.71 8.52
CA GLY A 94 8.39 6.33 8.84
C GLY A 94 8.13 6.42 10.35
N CYS A 95 8.39 5.34 11.10
CA CYS A 95 8.28 5.32 12.56
C CYS A 95 9.26 6.29 13.22
N LEU A 96 10.53 6.30 12.80
CA LEU A 96 11.55 7.23 13.32
C LEU A 96 11.14 8.68 13.06
N PHE A 97 10.69 8.99 11.86
CA PHE A 97 10.16 10.31 11.53
C PHE A 97 9.02 10.72 12.46
N HIS A 98 8.05 9.83 12.72
CA HIS A 98 6.92 10.12 13.60
C HIS A 98 7.37 10.49 15.03
N VAL A 99 8.29 9.70 15.62
CA VAL A 99 8.83 9.96 16.97
C VAL A 99 9.59 11.30 17.00
N ASN A 100 10.43 11.57 16.01
CA ASN A 100 11.22 12.79 15.93
C ASN A 100 10.33 14.03 15.73
N TYR A 101 9.30 13.90 14.90
CA TYR A 101 8.31 14.97 14.68
C TYR A 101 7.58 15.34 15.97
N LEU A 102 7.14 14.36 16.77
CA LEU A 102 6.51 14.59 18.07
C LEU A 102 7.45 15.27 19.07
N ASN A 103 8.75 15.01 18.97
CA ASN A 103 9.79 15.65 19.80
C ASN A 103 10.27 17.00 19.24
N ASN A 104 9.65 17.53 18.16
CA ASN A 104 10.04 18.75 17.46
C ASN A 104 11.48 18.74 16.92
N ILE A 105 12.01 17.55 16.60
CA ILE A 105 13.33 17.38 15.99
C ILE A 105 13.16 17.38 14.47
N HIS A 106 13.88 18.28 13.79
CA HIS A 106 13.93 18.27 12.32
C HIS A 106 14.67 17.04 11.84
N ASP A 107 14.05 16.26 10.94
CA ASP A 107 14.56 14.98 10.51
C ASP A 107 14.42 14.77 8.99
N ILE A 108 15.41 14.08 8.42
CA ILE A 108 15.46 13.69 7.01
C ILE A 108 14.86 12.30 6.77
N ASN A 109 14.40 11.60 7.81
CA ASN A 109 13.89 10.23 7.72
C ASN A 109 12.67 10.11 6.80
N LEU A 110 11.82 11.15 6.71
CA LEU A 110 10.70 11.18 5.78
C LEU A 110 11.16 11.11 4.31
N ILE A 111 12.27 11.77 3.98
CA ILE A 111 12.84 11.72 2.62
C ILE A 111 13.32 10.30 2.30
N PHE A 112 14.00 9.62 3.24
CA PHE A 112 14.41 8.24 3.06
C PHE A 112 13.21 7.29 2.90
N CYS A 113 12.14 7.49 3.66
CA CYS A 113 10.90 6.72 3.51
C CYS A 113 10.33 6.87 2.09
N ILE A 114 10.24 8.09 1.56
CA ILE A 114 9.74 8.37 0.20
C ILE A 114 10.65 7.74 -0.86
N LEU A 115 11.97 7.89 -0.74
CA LEU A 115 12.92 7.35 -1.72
C LEU A 115 12.86 5.82 -1.79
N LEU A 116 12.78 5.13 -0.66
CA LEU A 116 12.66 3.67 -0.61
C LEU A 116 11.33 3.20 -1.21
N GLY A 117 10.23 3.90 -0.95
CA GLY A 117 8.95 3.61 -1.58
C GLY A 117 8.95 3.81 -3.11
N LEU A 118 9.64 4.84 -3.61
CA LEU A 118 9.83 5.03 -5.06
C LEU A 118 10.66 3.91 -5.68
N LEU A 119 11.72 3.47 -5.02
CA LEU A 119 12.54 2.33 -5.46
C LEU A 119 11.71 1.03 -5.51
N PHE A 120 10.81 0.81 -4.54
CA PHE A 120 9.89 -0.32 -4.57
C PHE A 120 9.01 -0.30 -5.82
N LEU A 121 8.36 0.83 -6.16
CA LEU A 121 7.53 0.94 -7.36
C LEU A 121 8.32 0.70 -8.64
N PHE A 122 9.55 1.21 -8.71
CA PHE A 122 10.42 1.00 -9.85
C PHE A 122 10.77 -0.49 -10.03
N ASN A 123 11.12 -1.16 -8.95
CA ASN A 123 11.42 -2.61 -8.99
C ASN A 123 10.19 -3.45 -9.33
N GLN A 124 9.00 -3.07 -8.84
CA GLN A 124 7.74 -3.74 -9.19
C GLN A 124 7.45 -3.62 -10.69
N PHE A 125 7.71 -2.47 -11.27
CA PHE A 125 7.59 -2.27 -12.73
C PHE A 125 8.58 -3.15 -13.51
N ILE A 126 9.83 -3.26 -13.03
CA ILE A 126 10.83 -4.15 -13.62
C ILE A 126 10.35 -5.60 -13.54
N GLU A 127 9.85 -6.05 -12.39
CA GLU A 127 9.33 -7.40 -12.18
C GLU A 127 8.22 -7.74 -13.19
N PHE A 128 7.26 -6.84 -13.40
CA PHE A 128 6.18 -7.03 -14.36
C PHE A 128 6.68 -7.16 -15.81
N ASN A 129 7.73 -6.42 -16.19
CA ASN A 129 8.31 -6.50 -17.52
C ASN A 129 9.10 -7.81 -17.76
N PHE A 130 9.64 -8.42 -16.71
CA PHE A 130 10.38 -9.67 -16.79
C PHE A 130 9.55 -10.93 -16.53
N CYS A 131 8.27 -10.77 -16.20
CA CYS A 131 7.37 -11.92 -16.07
C CYS A 131 7.20 -12.64 -17.40
N PHE A 132 7.32 -13.98 -17.37
CA PHE A 132 7.14 -14.85 -18.55
C PHE A 132 5.67 -15.08 -18.93
N TYR A 133 4.72 -14.67 -18.11
CA TYR A 133 3.29 -14.84 -18.28
C TYR A 133 2.59 -13.49 -18.34
N THR A 134 1.44 -13.47 -18.99
CA THR A 134 0.59 -12.30 -19.13
C THR A 134 -0.66 -12.42 -18.26
N ILE A 135 -1.36 -11.32 -18.06
CA ILE A 135 -2.60 -11.26 -17.25
C ILE A 135 -3.70 -12.19 -17.79
N SER A 136 -3.67 -12.52 -19.09
CA SER A 136 -4.69 -13.30 -19.79
C SER A 136 -4.41 -14.79 -19.84
N ASP A 137 -3.21 -15.25 -19.45
CA ASP A 137 -2.81 -16.64 -19.68
C ASP A 137 -3.59 -17.61 -18.77
N PHE A 138 -3.69 -17.30 -17.50
CA PHE A 138 -4.36 -18.17 -16.52
C PHE A 138 -5.06 -17.36 -15.43
N SER A 139 -6.05 -17.96 -14.78
CA SER A 139 -6.79 -17.33 -13.67
C SER A 139 -5.88 -16.91 -12.51
N PHE A 140 -4.85 -17.69 -12.20
CA PHE A 140 -3.85 -17.31 -11.21
C PHE A 140 -3.06 -16.06 -11.64
N CYS A 141 -2.60 -15.99 -12.89
CA CYS A 141 -1.88 -14.86 -13.43
C CYS A 141 -2.73 -13.58 -13.35
N SER A 142 -4.02 -13.68 -13.70
CA SER A 142 -4.96 -12.57 -13.59
C SER A 142 -5.04 -12.02 -12.16
N ILE A 143 -5.17 -12.89 -11.16
CA ILE A 143 -5.26 -12.48 -9.75
C ILE A 143 -3.90 -12.01 -9.22
N PHE A 144 -2.81 -12.61 -9.66
CA PHE A 144 -1.46 -12.15 -9.33
C PHE A 144 -1.23 -10.70 -9.79
N PHE A 145 -1.41 -10.43 -11.08
CA PHE A 145 -1.24 -9.07 -11.62
C PHE A 145 -2.24 -8.08 -11.04
N PHE A 146 -3.47 -8.52 -10.79
CA PHE A 146 -4.47 -7.67 -10.15
C PHE A 146 -4.08 -7.34 -8.71
N GLY A 147 -3.73 -8.34 -7.90
CA GLY A 147 -3.39 -8.16 -6.47
C GLY A 147 -2.12 -7.33 -6.28
N THR A 148 -1.04 -7.68 -6.99
CA THR A 148 0.24 -6.96 -6.91
C THR A 148 0.17 -5.57 -7.56
N GLY A 149 -0.56 -5.42 -8.66
CA GLY A 149 -0.77 -4.12 -9.32
C GLY A 149 -1.66 -3.19 -8.51
N PHE A 150 -2.72 -3.71 -7.89
CA PHE A 150 -3.58 -2.94 -7.00
C PHE A 150 -2.84 -2.51 -5.73
N HIS A 151 -1.99 -3.40 -5.18
CA HIS A 151 -1.07 -3.04 -4.10
C HIS A 151 -0.11 -1.92 -4.53
N GLY A 152 0.52 -2.03 -5.71
CA GLY A 152 1.39 -0.99 -6.27
C GLY A 152 0.69 0.35 -6.43
N PHE A 153 -0.59 0.35 -6.80
CA PHE A 153 -1.41 1.57 -6.83
C PHE A 153 -1.57 2.19 -5.42
N HIS A 154 -1.80 1.36 -4.39
CA HIS A 154 -1.87 1.84 -2.99
C HIS A 154 -0.53 2.40 -2.51
N VAL A 155 0.60 1.78 -2.86
CA VAL A 155 1.94 2.33 -2.59
C VAL A 155 2.09 3.71 -3.24
N PHE A 156 1.67 3.87 -4.49
CA PHE A 156 1.71 5.16 -5.17
C PHE A 156 0.87 6.22 -4.45
N VAL A 157 -0.36 5.91 -4.05
CA VAL A 157 -1.23 6.82 -3.27
C VAL A 157 -0.59 7.16 -1.92
N GLY A 158 -0.01 6.16 -1.23
CA GLY A 158 0.71 6.38 0.03
C GLY A 158 1.91 7.32 -0.13
N LEU A 159 2.67 7.18 -1.22
CA LEU A 159 3.77 8.11 -1.56
C LEU A 159 3.27 9.54 -1.78
N VAL A 160 2.15 9.71 -2.48
CA VAL A 160 1.54 11.05 -2.66
C VAL A 160 1.19 11.66 -1.30
N PHE A 161 0.65 10.87 -0.35
CA PHE A 161 0.37 11.36 1.00
C PHE A 161 1.64 11.74 1.75
N LEU A 162 2.71 10.94 1.67
CA LEU A 162 3.99 11.25 2.31
C LEU A 162 4.67 12.50 1.71
N ILE A 163 4.62 12.66 0.39
CA ILE A 163 5.14 13.87 -0.29
C ILE A 163 4.35 15.10 0.14
N PHE A 164 3.02 14.99 0.27
CA PHE A 164 2.21 16.08 0.76
C PHE A 164 2.51 16.40 2.24
N CYS A 165 2.77 15.39 3.09
CA CYS A 165 3.28 15.60 4.44
C CYS A 165 4.59 16.38 4.44
N PHE A 166 5.54 15.97 3.61
CA PHE A 166 6.83 16.63 3.50
C PHE A 166 6.66 18.11 3.14
N TYR A 167 5.84 18.40 2.13
CA TYR A 167 5.56 19.77 1.71
C TYR A 167 4.88 20.59 2.82
N SER A 168 3.91 20.02 3.51
CA SER A 168 3.14 20.70 4.54
C SER A 168 3.94 21.08 5.80
N ILE A 169 4.95 20.28 6.15
CA ILE A 169 5.84 20.57 7.29
C ILE A 169 6.60 21.89 7.08
N PHE A 170 6.99 22.19 5.84
CA PHE A 170 7.70 23.43 5.52
C PHE A 170 6.81 24.68 5.52
N TYR A 171 5.52 24.54 5.16
CA TYR A 171 4.64 25.68 4.92
C TYR A 171 3.61 25.93 6.04
N VAL A 172 3.21 24.89 6.84
CA VAL A 172 2.08 24.99 7.77
C VAL A 172 2.43 24.40 9.14
N LYS A 173 3.02 25.19 10.04
CA LYS A 173 3.70 24.72 11.27
C LYS A 173 2.86 23.99 12.33
N TYR A 174 1.50 24.04 12.39
CA TYR A 174 0.78 23.57 13.60
C TYR A 174 -0.48 22.72 13.42
N TYR A 175 -1.05 22.59 12.23
CA TYR A 175 -2.38 21.96 12.09
C TYR A 175 -2.38 20.57 11.42
N PHE A 176 -1.20 20.00 11.13
CA PHE A 176 -1.07 18.82 10.29
C PHE A 176 -0.78 17.49 11.01
N ILE A 177 -0.75 17.45 12.35
CA ILE A 177 -0.49 16.19 13.10
C ILE A 177 -1.47 15.10 12.70
N PHE A 178 -2.74 15.41 12.54
CA PHE A 178 -3.75 14.45 12.12
C PHE A 178 -3.42 13.84 10.74
N PHE A 179 -3.09 14.70 9.77
CA PHE A 179 -2.78 14.23 8.42
C PHE A 179 -1.51 13.38 8.38
N ILE A 180 -0.49 13.75 9.14
CA ILE A 180 0.75 12.98 9.28
C ILE A 180 0.45 11.59 9.86
N ASN A 181 -0.34 11.54 10.94
CA ASN A 181 -0.74 10.27 11.56
C ASN A 181 -1.52 9.37 10.59
N CYS A 182 -2.48 9.94 9.85
CA CYS A 182 -3.24 9.21 8.84
C CYS A 182 -2.36 8.70 7.71
N SER A 183 -1.43 9.52 7.22
CA SER A 183 -0.52 9.15 6.13
C SER A 183 0.43 8.02 6.53
N LEU A 184 0.99 8.08 7.74
CA LEU A 184 1.85 7.03 8.26
C LEU A 184 1.07 5.74 8.54
N LEU A 185 -0.14 5.85 9.11
CA LEU A 185 -1.01 4.70 9.32
C LEU A 185 -1.35 4.00 7.99
N TYR A 186 -1.65 4.80 6.94
CA TYR A 186 -1.90 4.26 5.61
C TYR A 186 -0.65 3.59 5.03
N TRP A 187 0.54 4.18 5.22
CA TRP A 187 1.80 3.60 4.78
C TRP A 187 2.06 2.23 5.42
N HIS A 188 1.90 2.12 6.74
CA HIS A 188 2.05 0.85 7.45
C HIS A 188 0.99 -0.19 7.04
N PHE A 189 -0.24 0.24 6.75
CA PHE A 189 -1.25 -0.64 6.20
C PHE A 189 -0.80 -1.26 4.86
N VAL A 190 -0.27 -0.44 3.97
CA VAL A 190 0.24 -0.91 2.66
C VAL A 190 1.39 -1.90 2.83
N ASP A 191 2.32 -1.66 3.75
CA ASP A 191 3.43 -2.57 4.06
C ASP A 191 2.92 -3.94 4.56
N VAL A 192 1.92 -3.95 5.45
CA VAL A 192 1.31 -5.18 5.96
C VAL A 192 0.65 -5.98 4.84
N ILE A 193 -0.08 -5.33 3.94
CA ILE A 193 -0.69 -5.99 2.77
C ILE A 193 0.39 -6.62 1.87
N TRP A 194 1.53 -5.94 1.66
CA TRP A 194 2.63 -6.51 0.89
C TRP A 194 3.19 -7.79 1.53
N LEU A 195 3.37 -7.80 2.85
CA LEU A 195 3.85 -9.00 3.55
C LEU A 195 2.89 -10.18 3.36
N PHE A 196 1.57 -9.95 3.39
CA PHE A 196 0.58 -11.00 3.10
C PHE A 196 0.68 -11.47 1.64
N LEU A 197 0.77 -10.55 0.67
CA LEU A 197 0.95 -10.88 -0.75
C LEU A 197 2.24 -11.68 -0.97
N PHE A 198 3.35 -11.23 -0.41
CA PHE A 198 4.63 -11.92 -0.53
C PHE A 198 4.58 -13.34 0.02
N ASN A 199 4.02 -13.53 1.22
CA ASN A 199 3.90 -14.85 1.81
C ASN A 199 2.98 -15.78 1.01
N LEU A 200 1.82 -15.30 0.55
CA LEU A 200 0.84 -16.14 -0.13
C LEU A 200 1.24 -16.44 -1.58
N VAL A 201 1.71 -15.44 -2.29
CA VAL A 201 1.97 -15.56 -3.74
C VAL A 201 3.35 -16.12 -4.04
N TYR A 202 4.38 -15.68 -3.30
CA TYR A 202 5.76 -16.09 -3.59
C TYR A 202 6.20 -17.27 -2.73
N ILE A 203 6.07 -17.19 -1.40
CA ILE A 203 6.59 -18.23 -0.49
C ILE A 203 5.69 -19.46 -0.51
N PHE A 204 4.40 -19.32 -0.30
CA PHE A 204 3.49 -20.46 -0.17
C PHE A 204 3.44 -21.28 -1.45
N ILE A 205 3.36 -20.63 -2.61
CA ILE A 205 3.38 -21.32 -3.91
C ILE A 205 4.72 -22.00 -4.15
N PHE A 206 5.84 -21.33 -3.85
CA PHE A 206 7.16 -21.93 -4.00
C PHE A 206 7.32 -23.22 -3.18
N PHE A 207 6.84 -23.26 -1.94
CA PHE A 207 6.93 -24.46 -1.09
C PHE A 207 5.88 -25.54 -1.41
N LEU A 208 4.78 -25.21 -2.06
CA LEU A 208 3.80 -26.21 -2.47
C LEU A 208 4.28 -27.02 -3.68
N TYR A 209 5.16 -26.45 -4.50
CA TYR A 209 5.50 -27.02 -5.83
C TYR A 209 6.99 -27.34 -6.00
N ASN A 210 7.82 -27.11 -4.99
CA ASN A 210 9.17 -27.67 -4.87
C ASN A 210 9.23 -28.76 -3.82
#